data_367162b1a0e6090935a2618e8ce9f116
#
_entry.id   367162b1a0e6090935a2618e8ce9f116
#
_cell.length_a   1.000
_cell.length_b   1.000
_cell.length_c   1.000
_cell.angle_alpha   90.00
_cell.angle_beta   90.00
_cell.angle_gamma   90.00
#
_symmetry.space_group_name_H-M   'P 1'
#
loop_
_entity.id
_entity.type
_entity.pdbx_description
1 polymer ?
#
loop_
_entity_poly.entity_id
_entity_poly.type
_entity_poly.pdbx_seq_one_letter_code
_entity_poly.pdbx_strand_id
1 'polypeptide(L)'
;MKDRFHRYYFGEMGPEEAEEYRLWLIEHEDDPELEKIMAEAFAEISELGTAAPDARRGGRKWLVPLAAVLLLCLCLPLSFLLGRKSGKDVLEPVVAELTRSKGQLESVEWIEKRVPVGTTDTLLLSDGSQLFLNSGSRITYPKDFVSSRREIFIDGEVYARVAHDPEHPFLIRSGDSRVQVLGTTFNFKAYGEDRCVECLLMEGSVKMTIDSERGPREVLMKPGSIVQYDRQSGKVSIGDFQPATFRSFLDGKSLHFYNLTMEDIASELERRCGVRIVVMDRKLSHTRFFAIFNNNESLDRILQAMSAGGRMSVRRVDGDYRLYSTK
;
A
#
# COMPACT_ATOMS: atom_id res chain seq x y z
N MET A 1 7.49 23.18 -21.90
CA MET A 1 7.99 21.93 -21.30
C MET A 1 7.32 21.66 -19.95
N LYS A 2 7.37 22.59 -19.00
CA LYS A 2 6.71 22.52 -17.67
C LYS A 2 5.20 22.19 -17.75
N ASP A 3 4.46 22.79 -18.68
CA ASP A 3 3.03 22.54 -18.90
C ASP A 3 2.76 21.11 -19.42
N ARG A 4 3.60 20.58 -20.33
CA ARG A 4 3.50 19.18 -20.79
C ARG A 4 3.79 18.20 -19.64
N PHE A 5 4.76 18.49 -18.78
CA PHE A 5 5.04 17.69 -17.60
C PHE A 5 3.85 17.68 -16.64
N HIS A 6 3.22 18.85 -16.41
CA HIS A 6 2.05 18.99 -15.54
C HIS A 6 0.86 18.14 -16.08
N ARG A 7 0.54 18.27 -17.38
CA ARG A 7 -0.51 17.49 -18.03
C ARG A 7 -0.24 15.98 -17.99
N TYR A 8 1.01 15.57 -18.19
CA TYR A 8 1.43 14.16 -18.07
C TYR A 8 1.26 13.65 -16.65
N TYR A 9 1.71 14.42 -15.66
CA TYR A 9 1.65 14.07 -14.25
C TYR A 9 0.21 13.93 -13.72
N PHE A 10 -0.69 14.80 -14.15
CA PHE A 10 -2.12 14.77 -13.77
C PHE A 10 -2.98 13.87 -14.66
N GLY A 11 -2.39 13.15 -15.63
CA GLY A 11 -3.13 12.25 -16.52
C GLY A 11 -4.04 12.97 -17.51
N GLU A 12 -3.75 14.24 -17.81
CA GLU A 12 -4.52 15.08 -18.75
C GLU A 12 -4.10 14.93 -20.21
N MET A 13 -3.16 14.00 -20.49
CA MET A 13 -2.74 13.64 -21.85
C MET A 13 -3.49 12.42 -22.36
N GLY A 14 -3.79 12.43 -23.66
CA GLY A 14 -4.29 11.21 -24.33
C GLY A 14 -3.23 10.09 -24.34
N PRO A 15 -3.64 8.82 -24.50
CA PRO A 15 -2.71 7.68 -24.38
C PRO A 15 -1.55 7.72 -25.37
N GLU A 16 -1.77 8.18 -26.60
CA GLU A 16 -0.69 8.32 -27.60
C GLU A 16 0.27 9.47 -27.25
N GLU A 17 -0.26 10.63 -26.81
CA GLU A 17 0.53 11.80 -26.40
C GLU A 17 1.35 11.49 -25.14
N ALA A 18 0.79 10.73 -24.20
CA ALA A 18 1.46 10.31 -22.96
C ALA A 18 2.63 9.35 -23.26
N GLU A 19 2.44 8.41 -24.20
CA GLU A 19 3.49 7.47 -24.59
C GLU A 19 4.64 8.16 -25.36
N GLU A 20 4.30 9.08 -26.27
CA GLU A 20 5.29 9.91 -26.97
C GLU A 20 6.11 10.75 -25.98
N TYR A 21 5.44 11.36 -25.00
CA TYR A 21 6.10 12.18 -23.98
C TYR A 21 6.97 11.33 -23.05
N ARG A 22 6.53 10.12 -22.71
CA ARG A 22 7.32 9.15 -21.93
C ARG A 22 8.61 8.75 -22.63
N LEU A 23 8.54 8.44 -23.92
CA LEU A 23 9.71 8.11 -24.73
C LEU A 23 10.68 9.29 -24.82
N TRP A 24 10.13 10.50 -24.99
CA TRP A 24 10.93 11.72 -24.99
C TRP A 24 11.67 11.95 -23.67
N LEU A 25 11.00 11.69 -22.50
CA LEU A 25 11.63 11.79 -21.19
C LEU A 25 12.79 10.81 -21.02
N ILE A 26 12.65 9.60 -21.55
CA ILE A 26 13.71 8.57 -21.51
C ILE A 26 14.90 9.00 -22.37
N GLU A 27 14.64 9.55 -23.55
CA GLU A 27 15.71 9.99 -24.46
C GLU A 27 16.49 11.20 -23.93
N HIS A 28 15.91 11.99 -23.01
CA HIS A 28 16.49 13.20 -22.43
C HIS A 28 16.77 13.06 -20.93
N GLU A 29 16.89 11.82 -20.42
CA GLU A 29 17.06 11.53 -18.99
C GLU A 29 18.27 12.24 -18.37
N ASP A 30 19.36 12.42 -19.12
CA ASP A 30 20.59 13.04 -18.67
C ASP A 30 20.62 14.59 -18.91
N ASP A 31 19.52 15.21 -19.34
CA ASP A 31 19.49 16.65 -19.60
C ASP A 31 19.33 17.46 -18.29
N PRO A 32 20.36 18.21 -17.85
CA PRO A 32 20.29 19.00 -16.62
C PRO A 32 19.23 20.10 -16.65
N GLU A 33 18.81 20.54 -17.83
CA GLU A 33 17.72 21.52 -17.96
C GLU A 33 16.36 20.87 -17.70
N LEU A 34 16.19 19.60 -18.09
CA LEU A 34 15.00 18.81 -17.77
C LEU A 34 14.89 18.56 -16.26
N GLU A 35 15.97 18.18 -15.60
CA GLU A 35 16.03 17.98 -14.14
C GLU A 35 15.58 19.25 -13.39
N LYS A 36 16.07 20.41 -13.81
CA LYS A 36 15.68 21.69 -13.23
C LYS A 36 14.21 22.02 -13.43
N ILE A 37 13.67 21.81 -14.63
CA ILE A 37 12.25 22.04 -14.96
C ILE A 37 11.35 21.11 -14.14
N MET A 38 11.74 19.85 -13.99
CA MET A 38 11.01 18.87 -13.18
C MET A 38 11.02 19.27 -11.68
N ALA A 39 12.18 19.67 -11.15
CA ALA A 39 12.29 20.14 -9.76
C ALA A 39 11.43 21.38 -9.49
N GLU A 40 11.41 22.34 -10.40
CA GLU A 40 10.56 23.55 -10.30
C GLU A 40 9.06 23.19 -10.38
N ALA A 41 8.67 22.29 -11.28
CA ALA A 41 7.29 21.83 -11.39
C ALA A 41 6.82 21.07 -10.15
N PHE A 42 7.67 20.22 -9.55
CA PHE A 42 7.37 19.54 -8.29
C PHE A 42 7.25 20.49 -7.10
N ALA A 43 8.09 21.54 -7.02
CA ALA A 43 7.99 22.55 -5.97
C ALA A 43 6.64 23.28 -6.02
N GLU A 44 6.18 23.66 -7.21
CA GLU A 44 4.90 24.34 -7.44
C GLU A 44 3.69 23.44 -7.11
N ILE A 45 3.75 22.15 -7.47
CA ILE A 45 2.73 21.15 -7.11
C ILE A 45 2.68 20.95 -5.58
N SER A 46 3.83 20.95 -4.92
CA SER A 46 3.95 20.82 -3.47
C SER A 46 3.37 22.04 -2.73
N GLU A 47 3.51 23.24 -3.26
CA GLU A 47 2.90 24.46 -2.70
C GLU A 47 1.38 24.49 -2.86
N LEU A 48 0.84 24.01 -3.97
CA LEU A 48 -0.60 23.87 -4.20
C LEU A 48 -1.26 22.85 -3.25
N GLY A 49 -0.53 21.84 -2.81
CA GLY A 49 -0.99 20.83 -1.85
C GLY A 49 -0.99 21.30 -0.38
N THR A 50 -0.33 22.42 -0.06
CA THR A 50 -0.24 22.95 1.33
C THR A 50 -1.23 24.06 1.64
N ALA A 51 -2.06 24.50 0.71
CA ALA A 51 -3.14 25.45 0.95
C ALA A 51 -4.29 24.77 1.72
N ALA A 52 -4.12 24.63 3.03
CA ALA A 52 -5.22 24.35 3.94
C ALA A 52 -6.27 25.46 3.82
N PRO A 53 -7.59 25.13 3.71
CA PRO A 53 -8.61 26.16 3.67
C PRO A 53 -8.63 26.91 5.01
N ASP A 54 -8.37 28.20 4.93
CA ASP A 54 -8.29 29.15 6.04
C ASP A 54 -9.62 29.15 6.82
N ALA A 55 -9.63 28.54 8.00
CA ALA A 55 -10.75 28.46 8.92
C ALA A 55 -10.85 29.75 9.73
N ARG A 56 -11.11 30.88 9.07
CA ARG A 56 -11.50 32.13 9.75
C ARG A 56 -12.61 32.84 9.00
N ARG A 57 -13.86 32.46 9.31
CA ARG A 57 -14.99 33.42 9.39
C ARG A 57 -16.03 32.84 10.32
N GLY A 58 -15.92 33.24 11.57
CA GLY A 58 -16.91 33.01 12.60
C GLY A 58 -18.17 33.84 12.36
N GLY A 59 -19.25 33.40 12.95
CA GLY A 59 -20.42 34.20 13.19
C GLY A 59 -21.59 33.97 12.23
N ARG A 60 -22.32 32.86 12.40
CA ARG A 60 -23.77 32.77 12.13
C ARG A 60 -24.37 31.36 12.23
N LYS A 61 -23.67 30.43 12.86
CA LYS A 61 -24.13 29.02 12.95
C LYS A 61 -24.97 28.65 14.17
N TRP A 62 -25.34 29.62 15.02
CA TRP A 62 -26.12 29.35 16.23
C TRP A 62 -27.63 29.61 16.10
N LEU A 63 -28.06 30.25 15.02
CA LEU A 63 -29.49 30.53 14.82
C LEU A 63 -30.25 29.40 14.12
N VAL A 64 -29.57 28.48 13.42
CA VAL A 64 -30.22 27.37 12.71
C VAL A 64 -30.79 26.30 13.64
N PRO A 65 -30.13 25.87 14.73
CA PRO A 65 -30.68 24.86 15.63
C PRO A 65 -31.85 25.40 16.46
N LEU A 66 -31.91 26.72 16.76
CA LEU A 66 -33.02 27.31 17.52
C LEU A 66 -34.30 27.37 16.68
N ALA A 67 -34.20 27.65 15.39
CA ALA A 67 -35.34 27.63 14.47
C ALA A 67 -35.91 26.23 14.27
N ALA A 68 -35.04 25.20 14.23
CA ALA A 68 -35.43 23.80 14.11
C ALA A 68 -36.20 23.32 15.38
N VAL A 69 -35.74 23.70 16.57
CA VAL A 69 -36.37 23.35 17.84
C VAL A 69 -37.71 24.05 17.98
N LEU A 70 -37.84 25.33 17.60
CA LEU A 70 -39.11 26.05 17.61
C LEU A 70 -40.13 25.47 16.62
N LEU A 71 -39.69 25.05 15.42
CA LEU A 71 -40.57 24.37 14.45
C LEU A 71 -41.07 23.02 14.98
N LEU A 72 -40.21 22.25 15.65
CA LEU A 72 -40.56 20.97 16.26
C LEU A 72 -41.55 21.14 17.40
N CYS A 73 -41.40 22.18 18.24
CA CYS A 73 -42.31 22.50 19.33
C CYS A 73 -43.70 23.02 18.85
N LEU A 74 -43.76 23.63 17.66
CA LEU A 74 -45.05 24.09 17.10
C LEU A 74 -45.79 22.97 16.35
N CYS A 75 -45.05 22.04 15.72
CA CYS A 75 -45.68 20.95 14.95
C CYS A 75 -46.22 19.81 15.83
N LEU A 76 -45.66 19.57 17.01
CA LEU A 76 -46.10 18.49 17.90
C LEU A 76 -47.53 18.72 18.48
N PRO A 77 -47.95 19.90 18.96
CA PRO A 77 -49.30 20.09 19.42
C PRO A 77 -50.33 20.21 18.28
N LEU A 78 -49.93 20.68 17.11
CA LEU A 78 -50.81 20.77 15.93
C LEU A 78 -51.14 19.40 15.34
N SER A 79 -50.20 18.48 15.36
CA SER A 79 -50.40 17.08 14.94
C SER A 79 -51.28 16.31 15.94
N PHE A 80 -51.23 16.66 17.23
CA PHE A 80 -52.11 16.06 18.25
C PHE A 80 -53.57 16.54 18.14
N LEU A 81 -53.80 17.75 17.64
CA LEU A 81 -55.16 18.32 17.44
C LEU A 81 -55.80 17.88 16.11
N LEU A 82 -55.04 17.55 15.09
CA LEU A 82 -55.53 17.13 13.77
C LEU A 82 -55.52 15.61 13.53
N GLY A 83 -54.93 14.82 14.41
CA GLY A 83 -54.62 13.42 14.18
C GLY A 83 -55.45 12.41 14.97
N ARG A 84 -56.76 12.41 14.85
CA ARG A 84 -57.58 11.22 15.15
C ARG A 84 -58.04 10.55 13.86
N LYS A 85 -57.12 10.15 13.01
CA LYS A 85 -57.33 9.09 12.02
C LYS A 85 -56.04 8.25 11.89
N SER A 86 -56.19 7.06 12.41
CA SER A 86 -55.42 5.83 12.14
C SER A 86 -54.00 5.98 11.60
N GLY A 87 -53.03 6.07 12.50
CA GLY A 87 -51.57 6.09 12.14
C GLY A 87 -50.98 4.72 11.77
N LYS A 88 -51.81 3.75 11.34
CA LYS A 88 -51.32 2.44 10.91
C LYS A 88 -50.98 2.36 9.42
N ASP A 89 -51.63 3.20 8.58
CA ASP A 89 -51.49 3.06 7.13
C ASP A 89 -50.29 3.82 6.51
N VAL A 90 -49.59 4.65 7.28
CA VAL A 90 -48.45 5.44 6.77
C VAL A 90 -47.10 4.84 7.15
N LEU A 91 -47.01 4.02 8.19
CA LEU A 91 -45.75 3.40 8.63
C LEU A 91 -45.43 2.09 7.92
N GLU A 92 -46.44 1.36 7.45
CA GLU A 92 -46.21 0.10 6.72
C GLU A 92 -45.41 0.25 5.41
N PRO A 93 -45.66 1.23 4.52
CA PRO A 93 -44.88 1.36 3.30
C PRO A 93 -43.43 1.79 3.55
N VAL A 94 -43.19 2.65 4.55
CA VAL A 94 -41.84 3.12 4.89
C VAL A 94 -41.04 2.03 5.56
N VAL A 95 -41.64 1.22 6.42
CA VAL A 95 -41.00 0.05 7.03
C VAL A 95 -40.74 -1.04 5.98
N ALA A 96 -41.70 -1.25 5.05
CA ALA A 96 -41.53 -2.19 3.97
C ALA A 96 -40.41 -1.78 2.98
N GLU A 97 -40.27 -0.49 2.71
CA GLU A 97 -39.23 0.07 1.85
C GLU A 97 -37.86 0.02 2.53
N LEU A 98 -37.75 0.32 3.82
CA LEU A 98 -36.55 0.16 4.64
C LEU A 98 -36.17 -1.32 4.80
N THR A 99 -37.15 -2.22 4.88
CA THR A 99 -36.90 -3.67 4.97
C THR A 99 -36.52 -4.24 3.60
N ARG A 100 -37.03 -3.71 2.50
CA ARG A 100 -36.65 -4.02 1.14
C ARG A 100 -35.24 -3.53 0.81
N SER A 101 -34.88 -2.34 1.29
CA SER A 101 -33.52 -1.79 1.20
C SER A 101 -32.52 -2.59 2.05
N LYS A 102 -32.93 -3.17 3.18
CA LYS A 102 -32.10 -4.08 3.99
C LYS A 102 -31.93 -5.49 3.39
N GLY A 103 -32.85 -5.93 2.53
CA GLY A 103 -32.80 -7.23 1.87
C GLY A 103 -31.85 -7.31 0.67
N GLN A 104 -31.23 -6.20 0.29
CA GLN A 104 -30.30 -6.09 -0.84
C GLN A 104 -28.89 -5.67 -0.41
N LEU A 105 -28.53 -5.86 0.86
CA LEU A 105 -27.13 -5.99 1.25
C LEU A 105 -26.69 -7.40 0.79
N GLU A 106 -26.30 -7.53 -0.47
CA GLU A 106 -25.56 -8.69 -0.92
C GLU A 106 -24.41 -8.88 0.07
N SER A 107 -24.44 -10.00 0.79
CA SER A 107 -23.38 -10.34 1.72
C SER A 107 -22.14 -10.59 0.90
N VAL A 108 -21.18 -9.69 0.94
CA VAL A 108 -19.90 -9.86 0.25
C VAL A 108 -19.25 -11.15 0.76
N GLU A 109 -19.08 -12.13 -0.12
CA GLU A 109 -18.38 -13.36 0.18
C GLU A 109 -16.87 -13.07 0.23
N TRP A 110 -16.27 -13.18 1.43
CA TRP A 110 -14.83 -13.00 1.63
C TRP A 110 -14.11 -14.34 1.58
N ILE A 111 -13.00 -14.39 0.87
CA ILE A 111 -12.15 -15.56 0.70
C ILE A 111 -10.83 -15.28 1.39
N GLU A 112 -10.37 -16.22 2.23
CA GLU A 112 -9.01 -16.22 2.78
C GLU A 112 -8.16 -17.26 2.04
N LYS A 113 -6.96 -16.86 1.63
CA LYS A 113 -5.96 -17.73 1.03
C LYS A 113 -4.63 -17.58 1.76
N ARG A 114 -3.98 -18.72 2.05
CA ARG A 114 -2.67 -18.78 2.69
C ARG A 114 -1.67 -19.47 1.79
N VAL A 115 -0.50 -18.91 1.65
CA VAL A 115 0.62 -19.49 0.91
C VAL A 115 1.54 -20.20 1.90
N PRO A 116 1.79 -21.51 1.74
CA PRO A 116 2.70 -22.23 2.61
C PRO A 116 4.12 -21.67 2.57
N VAL A 117 4.85 -21.81 3.68
CA VAL A 117 6.28 -21.49 3.75
C VAL A 117 7.05 -22.29 2.71
N GLY A 118 8.00 -21.66 2.02
CA GLY A 118 8.82 -22.26 0.96
C GLY A 118 8.13 -22.32 -0.42
N THR A 119 6.90 -21.79 -0.56
CA THR A 119 6.17 -21.78 -1.83
C THR A 119 5.72 -20.37 -2.21
N THR A 120 5.32 -20.19 -3.46
CA THR A 120 4.66 -18.98 -3.97
C THR A 120 3.35 -19.37 -4.63
N ASP A 121 2.44 -18.43 -4.78
CA ASP A 121 1.16 -18.68 -5.44
C ASP A 121 0.73 -17.48 -6.29
N THR A 122 -0.18 -17.70 -7.23
CA THR A 122 -0.73 -16.66 -8.09
C THR A 122 -2.24 -16.62 -7.95
N LEU A 123 -2.80 -15.41 -7.85
CA LEU A 123 -4.22 -15.17 -7.74
C LEU A 123 -4.68 -14.20 -8.82
N LEU A 124 -5.70 -14.58 -9.57
CA LEU A 124 -6.43 -13.70 -10.48
C LEU A 124 -7.72 -13.26 -9.78
N LEU A 125 -7.89 -11.95 -9.61
CA LEU A 125 -9.09 -11.38 -9.01
C LEU A 125 -10.19 -11.15 -10.05
N SER A 126 -11.42 -10.91 -9.60
CA SER A 126 -12.59 -10.70 -10.46
C SER A 126 -12.51 -9.47 -11.35
N ASP A 127 -11.70 -8.47 -10.96
CA ASP A 127 -11.42 -7.25 -11.76
C ASP A 127 -10.32 -7.44 -12.81
N GLY A 128 -9.73 -8.63 -12.93
CA GLY A 128 -8.60 -8.93 -13.82
C GLY A 128 -7.22 -8.60 -13.23
N SER A 129 -7.14 -8.08 -12.01
CA SER A 129 -5.87 -7.87 -11.33
C SER A 129 -5.18 -9.19 -11.02
N GLN A 130 -3.84 -9.23 -11.22
CA GLN A 130 -3.00 -10.40 -10.96
C GLN A 130 -2.13 -10.15 -9.73
N LEU A 131 -2.24 -11.02 -8.76
CA LEU A 131 -1.47 -10.96 -7.52
C LEU A 131 -0.56 -12.19 -7.44
N PHE A 132 0.73 -11.97 -7.34
CA PHE A 132 1.73 -13.00 -7.07
C PHE A 132 2.09 -12.92 -5.60
N LEU A 133 1.80 -13.97 -4.86
CA LEU A 133 1.94 -14.04 -3.40
C LEU A 133 3.22 -14.79 -3.03
N ASN A 134 4.04 -14.17 -2.20
CA ASN A 134 5.26 -14.78 -1.71
C ASN A 134 5.00 -15.73 -0.53
N SER A 135 6.02 -16.50 -0.19
CA SER A 135 6.05 -17.51 0.88
C SER A 135 5.53 -16.98 2.22
N GLY A 136 4.66 -17.74 2.87
CA GLY A 136 4.09 -17.38 4.16
C GLY A 136 3.02 -16.29 4.12
N SER A 137 2.65 -15.78 2.93
CA SER A 137 1.65 -14.72 2.82
C SER A 137 0.24 -15.22 3.07
N ARG A 138 -0.58 -14.36 3.67
CA ARG A 138 -2.02 -14.55 3.86
C ARG A 138 -2.74 -13.36 3.22
N ILE A 139 -3.77 -13.65 2.43
CA ILE A 139 -4.60 -12.64 1.78
C ILE A 139 -6.08 -12.91 2.06
N THR A 140 -6.83 -11.83 2.33
CA THR A 140 -8.30 -11.85 2.41
C THR A 140 -8.85 -10.87 1.39
N TYR A 141 -9.73 -11.36 0.52
CA TYR A 141 -10.28 -10.59 -0.59
C TYR A 141 -11.73 -10.98 -0.86
N PRO A 142 -12.57 -10.08 -1.40
CA PRO A 142 -13.92 -10.42 -1.79
C PRO A 142 -13.92 -11.25 -3.07
N LYS A 143 -14.86 -12.19 -3.20
CA LYS A 143 -15.05 -12.96 -4.43
C LYS A 143 -15.29 -12.05 -5.62
N ASP A 144 -16.13 -11.03 -5.43
CA ASP A 144 -16.47 -10.01 -6.42
C ASP A 144 -16.36 -8.62 -5.78
N PHE A 145 -15.83 -7.65 -6.53
CA PHE A 145 -15.79 -6.25 -6.10
C PHE A 145 -17.11 -5.56 -6.43
N VAL A 146 -17.98 -5.41 -5.44
CA VAL A 146 -19.32 -4.79 -5.59
C VAL A 146 -19.39 -3.39 -5.00
N SER A 147 -18.32 -2.87 -4.41
CA SER A 147 -18.28 -1.55 -3.78
C SER A 147 -17.60 -0.50 -4.67
N SER A 148 -17.71 0.77 -4.28
CA SER A 148 -17.02 1.90 -4.95
C SER A 148 -15.49 1.84 -4.88
N ARG A 149 -14.92 0.83 -4.24
CA ARG A 149 -13.48 0.57 -4.17
C ARG A 149 -13.21 -0.92 -4.13
N ARG A 150 -12.07 -1.33 -4.68
CA ARG A 150 -11.57 -2.70 -4.69
C ARG A 150 -10.62 -2.86 -3.51
N GLU A 151 -11.08 -3.49 -2.43
CA GLU A 151 -10.31 -3.57 -1.18
C GLU A 151 -9.92 -5.01 -0.86
N ILE A 152 -8.66 -5.22 -0.50
CA ILE A 152 -8.10 -6.50 -0.04
C ILE A 152 -7.25 -6.27 1.22
N PHE A 153 -7.06 -7.34 2.00
CA PHE A 153 -6.19 -7.36 3.16
C PHE A 153 -5.06 -8.34 2.94
N ILE A 154 -3.84 -7.97 3.30
CA ILE A 154 -2.68 -8.84 3.21
C ILE A 154 -1.87 -8.80 4.50
N ASP A 155 -1.33 -9.97 4.86
CA ASP A 155 -0.26 -10.15 5.83
C ASP A 155 0.80 -10.97 5.10
N GLY A 156 1.83 -10.31 4.56
CA GLY A 156 2.74 -10.97 3.64
C GLY A 156 3.38 -10.06 2.59
N GLU A 157 3.79 -10.67 1.49
CA GLU A 157 4.36 -9.99 0.34
C GLU A 157 3.60 -10.33 -0.94
N VAL A 158 3.26 -9.29 -1.70
CA VAL A 158 2.57 -9.38 -2.98
C VAL A 158 3.25 -8.52 -4.03
N TYR A 159 3.53 -9.12 -5.18
CA TYR A 159 3.76 -8.39 -6.41
C TYR A 159 2.42 -8.29 -7.14
N ALA A 160 1.93 -7.07 -7.32
CA ALA A 160 0.61 -6.81 -7.87
C ALA A 160 0.70 -6.16 -9.25
N ARG A 161 -0.07 -6.69 -10.19
CA ARG A 161 -0.41 -6.04 -11.46
C ARG A 161 -1.88 -5.72 -11.43
N VAL A 162 -2.21 -4.52 -10.99
CA VAL A 162 -3.58 -4.08 -10.79
C VAL A 162 -4.18 -3.59 -12.10
N ALA A 163 -5.36 -4.09 -12.44
CA ALA A 163 -6.12 -3.64 -13.60
C ALA A 163 -6.47 -2.15 -13.47
N HIS A 164 -6.34 -1.41 -14.59
CA HIS A 164 -6.59 0.03 -14.62
C HIS A 164 -8.09 0.32 -14.52
N ASP A 165 -8.47 0.98 -13.42
CA ASP A 165 -9.83 1.47 -13.17
C ASP A 165 -9.77 2.68 -12.21
N PRO A 166 -9.78 3.91 -12.75
CA PRO A 166 -9.70 5.13 -11.96
C PRO A 166 -10.98 5.44 -11.18
N GLU A 167 -12.13 4.89 -11.58
CA GLU A 167 -13.40 5.11 -10.87
C GLU A 167 -13.52 4.27 -9.61
N HIS A 168 -12.87 3.09 -9.57
CA HIS A 168 -12.86 2.19 -8.42
C HIS A 168 -11.43 1.95 -7.94
N PRO A 169 -10.87 2.81 -7.08
CA PRO A 169 -9.52 2.65 -6.56
C PRO A 169 -9.28 1.28 -5.93
N PHE A 170 -8.10 0.70 -6.18
CA PHE A 170 -7.68 -0.55 -5.57
C PHE A 170 -6.90 -0.25 -4.28
N LEU A 171 -7.32 -0.86 -3.18
CA LEU A 171 -6.78 -0.63 -1.84
C LEU A 171 -6.25 -1.93 -1.24
N ILE A 172 -4.97 -1.96 -0.87
CA ILE A 172 -4.37 -3.02 -0.07
C ILE A 172 -4.16 -2.51 1.35
N ARG A 173 -4.63 -3.25 2.35
CA ARG A 173 -4.40 -2.98 3.77
C ARG A 173 -3.52 -4.05 4.39
N SER A 174 -2.57 -3.63 5.20
CA SER A 174 -1.75 -4.51 6.02
C SER A 174 -1.37 -3.82 7.33
N GLY A 175 -2.02 -4.21 8.42
CA GLY A 175 -1.77 -3.62 9.73
C GLY A 175 -1.90 -2.10 9.74
N ASP A 176 -0.79 -1.43 10.01
CA ASP A 176 -0.63 0.03 10.07
C ASP A 176 -0.36 0.71 8.71
N SER A 177 -0.37 -0.05 7.64
CA SER A 177 -0.01 0.43 6.31
C SER A 177 -1.09 0.13 5.29
N ARG A 178 -1.30 1.05 4.35
CA ARG A 178 -2.21 0.87 3.21
C ARG A 178 -1.65 1.48 1.96
N VAL A 179 -1.94 0.82 0.84
CA VAL A 179 -1.54 1.22 -0.50
C VAL A 179 -2.79 1.41 -1.34
N GLN A 180 -2.91 2.56 -1.99
CA GLN A 180 -3.99 2.87 -2.92
C GLN A 180 -3.42 3.12 -4.31
N VAL A 181 -4.03 2.48 -5.32
CA VAL A 181 -3.63 2.57 -6.72
C VAL A 181 -4.85 2.60 -7.64
N LEU A 182 -4.67 3.03 -8.90
CA LEU A 182 -5.72 3.08 -9.92
C LEU A 182 -5.49 2.09 -11.09
N GLY A 183 -4.24 1.60 -11.25
CA GLY A 183 -3.80 0.69 -12.28
C GLY A 183 -2.28 0.73 -12.32
N THR A 184 -1.63 -0.18 -11.62
CA THR A 184 -0.25 -0.01 -11.19
C THR A 184 0.41 -1.36 -11.04
N THR A 185 1.71 -1.43 -11.37
CA THR A 185 2.56 -2.59 -11.09
C THR A 185 3.52 -2.24 -9.95
N PHE A 186 3.43 -2.96 -8.84
CA PHE A 186 4.23 -2.69 -7.65
C PHE A 186 4.46 -3.95 -6.81
N ASN A 187 5.45 -3.89 -5.93
CA ASN A 187 5.67 -4.90 -4.88
C ASN A 187 5.34 -4.29 -3.52
N PHE A 188 4.57 -4.98 -2.70
CA PHE A 188 4.26 -4.56 -1.34
C PHE A 188 4.55 -5.70 -0.37
N LYS A 189 5.49 -5.47 0.55
CA LYS A 189 5.94 -6.40 1.58
C LYS A 189 5.58 -5.85 2.95
N ALA A 190 4.70 -6.55 3.65
CA ALA A 190 4.17 -6.11 4.94
C ALA A 190 3.74 -7.31 5.80
N TYR A 191 4.69 -8.18 6.16
CA TYR A 191 4.45 -9.24 7.14
C TYR A 191 4.28 -8.63 8.53
N GLY A 192 3.33 -9.16 9.31
CA GLY A 192 3.01 -8.64 10.64
C GLY A 192 4.17 -8.77 11.62
N GLU A 193 4.98 -9.83 11.49
CA GLU A 193 6.17 -10.07 12.29
C GLU A 193 7.40 -9.24 11.87
N ASP A 194 7.44 -8.74 10.62
CA ASP A 194 8.59 -7.98 10.14
C ASP A 194 8.58 -6.56 10.71
N ARG A 195 9.76 -6.08 11.03
CA ARG A 195 9.97 -4.71 11.46
C ARG A 195 9.79 -3.71 10.33
N CYS A 196 10.15 -4.09 9.11
CA CYS A 196 10.12 -3.22 7.95
C CYS A 196 8.92 -3.52 7.04
N VAL A 197 8.14 -2.49 6.73
CA VAL A 197 7.19 -2.50 5.60
C VAL A 197 7.87 -1.86 4.41
N GLU A 198 7.73 -2.47 3.23
CA GLU A 198 8.38 -2.00 2.01
C GLU A 198 7.40 -1.95 0.85
N CYS A 199 7.45 -0.86 0.09
CA CYS A 199 6.72 -0.73 -1.17
C CYS A 199 7.67 -0.27 -2.28
N LEU A 200 7.71 -1.01 -3.39
CA LEU A 200 8.48 -0.69 -4.60
C LEU A 200 7.52 -0.46 -5.75
N LEU A 201 7.68 0.65 -6.45
CA LEU A 201 6.81 1.01 -7.56
C LEU A 201 7.54 0.81 -8.90
N MET A 202 7.02 -0.09 -9.74
CA MET A 202 7.54 -0.37 -11.09
C MET A 202 6.91 0.52 -12.13
N GLU A 203 5.56 0.62 -12.12
CA GLU A 203 4.80 1.33 -13.15
C GLU A 203 3.52 1.92 -12.56
N GLY A 204 3.11 3.10 -13.03
CA GLY A 204 1.92 3.79 -12.56
C GLY A 204 2.18 4.72 -11.37
N SER A 205 1.26 4.78 -10.42
CA SER A 205 1.35 5.60 -9.22
C SER A 205 0.81 4.87 -7.98
N VAL A 206 1.45 5.10 -6.84
CA VAL A 206 1.05 4.57 -5.54
C VAL A 206 0.88 5.71 -4.55
N LYS A 207 -0.25 5.72 -3.84
CA LYS A 207 -0.39 6.47 -2.60
C LYS A 207 -0.26 5.49 -1.44
N MET A 208 0.86 5.53 -0.74
CA MET A 208 1.08 4.76 0.49
C MET A 208 0.71 5.61 1.70
N THR A 209 -0.13 5.09 2.58
CA THR A 209 -0.48 5.72 3.84
C THR A 209 -0.01 4.85 4.99
N ILE A 210 0.64 5.46 5.96
CA ILE A 210 1.15 4.82 7.18
C ILE A 210 0.42 5.47 8.34
N ASP A 211 -0.34 4.67 9.09
CA ASP A 211 -1.07 5.11 10.27
C ASP A 211 -0.10 5.10 11.47
N SER A 212 0.10 6.24 12.10
CA SER A 212 0.98 6.38 13.27
C SER A 212 0.29 7.13 14.40
N GLU A 213 0.83 7.05 15.62
CA GLU A 213 0.30 7.76 16.78
C GLU A 213 0.24 9.29 16.57
N ARG A 214 1.06 9.84 15.67
CA ARG A 214 1.10 11.26 15.30
C ARG A 214 0.13 11.63 14.18
N GLY A 215 -0.68 10.68 13.74
CA GLY A 215 -1.59 10.78 12.60
C GLY A 215 -1.07 10.07 11.34
N PRO A 216 -1.93 9.95 10.32
CA PRO A 216 -1.57 9.29 9.08
C PRO A 216 -0.52 10.10 8.30
N ARG A 217 0.49 9.41 7.78
CA ARG A 217 1.50 9.96 6.88
C ARG A 217 1.27 9.39 5.48
N GLU A 218 1.09 10.27 4.51
CA GLU A 218 0.92 9.90 3.11
C GLU A 218 2.22 10.12 2.32
N VAL A 219 2.54 9.16 1.46
CA VAL A 219 3.68 9.22 0.53
C VAL A 219 3.14 8.89 -0.87
N LEU A 220 3.32 9.83 -1.80
CA LEU A 220 3.07 9.60 -3.22
C LEU A 220 4.36 9.08 -3.86
N MET A 221 4.26 7.95 -4.55
CA MET A 221 5.40 7.28 -5.16
C MET A 221 5.35 7.45 -6.68
N LYS A 222 6.53 7.63 -7.28
CA LYS A 222 6.76 7.58 -8.73
C LYS A 222 7.45 6.25 -9.11
N PRO A 223 7.38 5.81 -10.37
CA PRO A 223 8.12 4.63 -10.82
C PRO A 223 9.62 4.72 -10.48
N GLY A 224 10.21 3.60 -10.03
CA GLY A 224 11.57 3.54 -9.53
C GLY A 224 11.75 3.95 -8.06
N SER A 225 10.68 4.37 -7.36
CA SER A 225 10.76 4.68 -5.93
C SER A 225 10.61 3.42 -5.07
N ILE A 226 11.36 3.38 -3.96
CA ILE A 226 11.18 2.47 -2.85
C ILE A 226 10.84 3.25 -1.58
N VAL A 227 9.79 2.86 -0.89
CA VAL A 227 9.41 3.39 0.43
C VAL A 227 9.56 2.29 1.45
N GLN A 228 10.31 2.57 2.51
CA GLN A 228 10.50 1.66 3.64
C GLN A 228 10.01 2.34 4.93
N TYR A 229 9.16 1.64 5.68
CA TYR A 229 8.65 2.07 6.98
C TYR A 229 9.15 1.12 8.06
N ASP A 230 9.91 1.64 9.00
CA ASP A 230 10.40 0.92 10.17
C ASP A 230 9.40 1.10 11.31
N ARG A 231 8.65 0.06 11.63
CA ARG A 231 7.59 0.05 12.65
C ARG A 231 8.11 0.38 14.04
N GLN A 232 9.34 -0.02 14.37
CA GLN A 232 9.90 0.20 15.69
C GLN A 232 10.29 1.66 15.94
N SER A 233 10.87 2.32 14.94
CA SER A 233 11.30 3.72 15.05
C SER A 233 10.28 4.71 14.53
N GLY A 234 9.25 4.25 13.80
CA GLY A 234 8.31 5.11 13.07
C GLY A 234 8.94 5.86 11.90
N LYS A 235 10.18 5.48 11.51
CA LYS A 235 10.90 6.17 10.44
C LYS A 235 10.44 5.70 9.08
N VAL A 236 10.13 6.65 8.21
CA VAL A 236 9.90 6.42 6.78
C VAL A 236 11.12 6.88 6.00
N SER A 237 11.67 5.99 5.17
CA SER A 237 12.77 6.26 4.25
C SER A 237 12.29 6.10 2.82
N ILE A 238 12.71 7.00 1.95
CA ILE A 238 12.41 6.97 0.52
C ILE A 238 13.73 6.85 -0.20
N GLY A 239 13.82 5.93 -1.14
CA GLY A 239 14.98 5.69 -1.99
C GLY A 239 14.56 5.38 -3.41
N ASP A 240 15.54 5.14 -4.26
CA ASP A 240 15.33 4.82 -5.66
C ASP A 240 15.90 3.42 -5.96
N PHE A 241 15.30 2.75 -6.93
CA PHE A 241 15.80 1.49 -7.49
C PHE A 241 15.53 1.47 -9.00
N GLN A 242 16.23 0.60 -9.71
CA GLN A 242 15.97 0.43 -11.14
C GLN A 242 14.93 -0.67 -11.37
N PRO A 243 13.72 -0.35 -11.85
CA PRO A 243 12.66 -1.35 -12.07
C PRO A 243 13.07 -2.51 -12.97
N ALA A 244 13.91 -2.23 -13.99
CA ALA A 244 14.40 -3.24 -14.91
C ALA A 244 15.30 -4.31 -14.25
N THR A 245 15.94 -4.00 -13.12
CA THR A 245 16.77 -4.94 -12.35
C THR A 245 16.00 -5.67 -11.25
N PHE A 246 14.81 -5.20 -10.92
CA PHE A 246 13.96 -5.84 -9.93
C PHE A 246 13.33 -7.10 -10.51
N ARG A 247 13.94 -8.21 -10.22
CA ARG A 247 13.48 -9.55 -10.60
C ARG A 247 12.79 -10.23 -9.44
N SER A 248 12.11 -9.58 -8.59
CA SER A 248 11.29 -10.07 -7.49
C SER A 248 11.22 -11.63 -7.37
N PHE A 249 10.69 -12.15 -6.31
CA PHE A 249 10.41 -13.58 -6.15
C PHE A 249 9.60 -14.22 -7.30
N LEU A 250 9.11 -13.44 -8.28
CA LEU A 250 8.37 -13.92 -9.47
C LEU A 250 9.12 -14.94 -10.31
N ASP A 251 10.45 -14.81 -10.41
CA ASP A 251 11.28 -15.79 -11.10
C ASP A 251 11.70 -16.95 -10.19
N GLY A 252 11.34 -16.89 -8.91
CA GLY A 252 11.71 -17.85 -7.88
C GLY A 252 13.21 -17.94 -7.60
N LYS A 253 14.02 -17.06 -8.18
CA LYS A 253 15.48 -17.15 -8.21
C LYS A 253 16.18 -15.97 -7.56
N SER A 254 15.55 -14.80 -7.60
CA SER A 254 16.17 -13.56 -7.13
C SER A 254 15.80 -13.22 -5.69
N LEU A 255 16.77 -12.62 -4.97
CA LEU A 255 16.63 -12.03 -3.66
C LEU A 255 17.27 -10.66 -3.65
N HIS A 256 16.57 -9.68 -3.15
CA HIS A 256 17.02 -8.29 -3.11
C HIS A 256 16.86 -7.72 -1.71
N PHE A 257 17.97 -7.46 -1.03
CA PHE A 257 18.01 -6.84 0.27
C PHE A 257 18.44 -5.38 0.15
N TYR A 258 17.49 -4.45 0.16
CA TYR A 258 17.77 -3.03 0.08
C TYR A 258 17.82 -2.42 1.48
N ASN A 259 19.05 -2.28 2.03
CA ASN A 259 19.27 -1.66 3.34
C ASN A 259 18.42 -2.28 4.47
N LEU A 260 18.20 -3.60 4.42
CA LEU A 260 17.45 -4.36 5.43
C LEU A 260 18.34 -4.72 6.62
N THR A 261 17.75 -4.84 7.80
CA THR A 261 18.46 -5.36 8.98
C THR A 261 18.70 -6.85 8.83
N MET A 262 19.72 -7.38 9.52
CA MET A 262 19.96 -8.83 9.52
C MET A 262 18.76 -9.60 10.08
N GLU A 263 18.01 -9.02 11.00
CA GLU A 263 16.78 -9.60 11.55
C GLU A 263 15.71 -9.76 10.46
N ASP A 264 15.43 -8.69 9.67
CA ASP A 264 14.48 -8.75 8.56
C ASP A 264 14.94 -9.74 7.48
N ILE A 265 16.25 -9.79 7.20
CA ILE A 265 16.84 -10.74 6.22
C ILE A 265 16.72 -12.18 6.72
N ALA A 266 16.99 -12.44 7.98
CA ALA A 266 16.84 -13.76 8.57
C ALA A 266 15.39 -14.26 8.45
N SER A 267 14.41 -13.43 8.81
CA SER A 267 12.99 -13.74 8.66
C SER A 267 12.59 -14.06 7.22
N GLU A 268 13.11 -13.29 6.25
CA GLU A 268 12.85 -13.54 4.83
C GLU A 268 13.45 -14.87 4.34
N LEU A 269 14.69 -15.16 4.74
CA LEU A 269 15.35 -16.41 4.40
C LEU A 269 14.69 -17.62 5.09
N GLU A 270 14.21 -17.47 6.33
CA GLU A 270 13.42 -18.50 7.03
C GLU A 270 12.14 -18.84 6.26
N ARG A 271 11.37 -17.82 5.85
CA ARG A 271 10.15 -18.01 5.04
C ARG A 271 10.44 -18.66 3.69
N ARG A 272 11.52 -18.24 3.03
CA ARG A 272 11.88 -18.78 1.71
C ARG A 272 12.37 -20.22 1.76
N CYS A 273 13.19 -20.56 2.76
CA CYS A 273 13.90 -21.85 2.83
C CYS A 273 13.24 -22.85 3.76
N GLY A 274 12.26 -22.46 4.58
CA GLY A 274 11.62 -23.33 5.56
C GLY A 274 12.56 -23.82 6.66
N VAL A 275 13.58 -23.02 7.01
CA VAL A 275 14.58 -23.34 8.04
C VAL A 275 14.59 -22.26 9.11
N ARG A 276 15.16 -22.55 10.28
CA ARG A 276 15.31 -21.57 11.35
C ARG A 276 16.66 -20.86 11.28
N ILE A 277 16.64 -19.52 11.37
CA ILE A 277 17.84 -18.68 11.36
C ILE A 277 17.79 -17.73 12.57
N VAL A 278 18.69 -17.93 13.52
CA VAL A 278 18.72 -17.17 14.77
C VAL A 278 19.87 -16.17 14.75
N VAL A 279 19.55 -14.89 14.87
CA VAL A 279 20.56 -13.84 15.05
C VAL A 279 20.90 -13.76 16.53
N MET A 280 22.14 -14.09 16.89
CA MET A 280 22.55 -14.36 18.27
C MET A 280 22.89 -13.11 19.09
N ASP A 281 23.13 -12.00 18.44
CA ASP A 281 23.48 -10.75 19.13
C ASP A 281 22.77 -9.52 18.55
N ARG A 282 22.48 -8.56 19.45
CA ARG A 282 21.73 -7.35 19.14
C ARG A 282 22.46 -6.43 18.14
N LYS A 283 23.79 -6.43 18.14
CA LYS A 283 24.58 -5.62 17.22
C LYS A 283 24.34 -6.11 15.78
N LEU A 284 24.40 -7.43 15.58
CA LEU A 284 24.15 -8.02 14.27
C LEU A 284 22.68 -7.87 13.85
N SER A 285 21.71 -8.09 14.76
CA SER A 285 20.28 -7.99 14.39
C SER A 285 19.92 -6.64 13.79
N HIS A 286 20.54 -5.56 14.25
CA HIS A 286 20.33 -4.20 13.75
C HIS A 286 21.31 -3.77 12.64
N THR A 287 22.31 -4.61 12.31
CA THR A 287 23.24 -4.31 11.20
C THR A 287 22.52 -4.40 9.88
N ARG A 288 22.66 -3.36 9.05
CA ARG A 288 22.00 -3.27 7.76
C ARG A 288 22.89 -3.77 6.63
N PHE A 289 22.29 -4.48 5.70
CA PHE A 289 22.93 -5.03 4.54
C PHE A 289 22.26 -4.58 3.25
N PHE A 290 23.06 -4.47 2.21
CA PHE A 290 22.63 -4.33 0.84
C PHE A 290 23.22 -5.50 0.06
N ALA A 291 22.36 -6.35 -0.50
CA ALA A 291 22.79 -7.52 -1.27
C ALA A 291 21.75 -7.90 -2.32
N ILE A 292 22.22 -8.38 -3.46
CA ILE A 292 21.39 -8.87 -4.57
C ILE A 292 21.91 -10.25 -4.96
N PHE A 293 21.01 -11.22 -5.02
CA PHE A 293 21.23 -12.59 -5.44
C PHE A 293 20.27 -12.91 -6.58
N ASN A 294 20.77 -13.32 -7.76
CA ASN A 294 19.95 -13.46 -8.98
C ASN A 294 19.96 -14.87 -9.59
N ASN A 295 20.68 -15.82 -8.99
CA ASN A 295 20.94 -17.13 -9.61
C ASN A 295 20.41 -18.31 -8.80
N ASN A 296 19.37 -18.10 -7.98
CA ASN A 296 18.85 -19.13 -7.10
C ASN A 296 19.92 -19.74 -6.18
N GLU A 297 20.76 -18.88 -5.60
CA GLU A 297 21.81 -19.30 -4.69
C GLU A 297 21.20 -20.07 -3.51
N SER A 298 21.88 -21.12 -3.09
CA SER A 298 21.52 -21.87 -1.89
C SER A 298 21.67 -20.99 -0.65
N LEU A 299 20.90 -21.27 0.41
CA LEU A 299 21.00 -20.55 1.69
C LEU A 299 22.45 -20.50 2.21
N ASP A 300 23.20 -21.61 2.11
CA ASP A 300 24.60 -21.66 2.54
C ASP A 300 25.46 -20.67 1.74
N ARG A 301 25.26 -20.55 0.43
CA ARG A 301 25.99 -19.59 -0.42
C ARG A 301 25.62 -18.15 -0.10
N ILE A 302 24.32 -17.87 0.13
CA ILE A 302 23.83 -16.54 0.52
C ILE A 302 24.50 -16.12 1.83
N LEU A 303 24.43 -16.96 2.87
CA LEU A 303 24.99 -16.67 4.17
C LEU A 303 26.52 -16.59 4.13
N GLN A 304 27.19 -17.41 3.32
CA GLN A 304 28.63 -17.35 3.09
C GLN A 304 29.04 -16.02 2.43
N ALA A 305 28.35 -15.61 1.37
CA ALA A 305 28.60 -14.34 0.69
C ALA A 305 28.41 -13.14 1.63
N MET A 306 27.34 -13.14 2.44
CA MET A 306 27.10 -12.09 3.42
C MET A 306 28.17 -12.07 4.52
N SER A 307 28.75 -13.24 4.87
CA SER A 307 29.85 -13.36 5.84
C SER A 307 31.19 -12.90 5.31
N ALA A 308 31.41 -12.93 3.99
CA ALA A 308 32.67 -12.54 3.36
C ALA A 308 33.06 -11.08 3.62
N GLY A 309 32.06 -10.21 3.90
CA GLY A 309 32.29 -8.83 4.34
C GLY A 309 32.84 -8.67 5.75
N GLY A 310 33.12 -9.77 6.47
CA GLY A 310 33.74 -9.79 7.81
C GLY A 310 32.86 -9.21 8.93
N ARG A 311 31.58 -8.97 8.69
CA ARG A 311 30.66 -8.41 9.70
C ARG A 311 29.90 -9.46 10.50
N MET A 312 29.84 -10.70 9.98
CA MET A 312 29.12 -11.80 10.60
C MET A 312 29.83 -13.13 10.37
N SER A 313 29.54 -14.11 11.22
CA SER A 313 29.90 -15.51 11.05
C SER A 313 28.66 -16.38 11.22
N VAL A 314 28.66 -17.55 10.58
CA VAL A 314 27.55 -18.49 10.54
C VAL A 314 27.99 -19.81 11.17
N ARG A 315 27.12 -20.40 12.01
CA ARG A 315 27.28 -21.76 12.53
C ARG A 315 25.97 -22.52 12.32
N ARG A 316 26.06 -23.78 11.94
CA ARG A 316 24.92 -24.69 11.87
C ARG A 316 24.89 -25.55 13.12
N VAL A 317 23.77 -25.54 13.85
CA VAL A 317 23.60 -26.27 15.12
C VAL A 317 22.22 -26.91 15.07
N ASP A 318 22.16 -28.24 15.16
CA ASP A 318 20.94 -29.05 15.19
C ASP A 318 19.98 -28.77 13.99
N GLY A 319 20.53 -28.41 12.83
CA GLY A 319 19.73 -28.06 11.64
C GLY A 319 19.47 -26.57 11.49
N ASP A 320 19.52 -25.79 12.56
CA ASP A 320 19.33 -24.35 12.58
C ASP A 320 20.60 -23.60 12.21
N TYR A 321 20.45 -22.40 11.61
CA TYR A 321 21.54 -21.47 11.38
C TYR A 321 21.62 -20.45 12.50
N ARG A 322 22.80 -20.25 13.09
CA ARG A 322 23.06 -19.23 14.09
C ARG A 322 24.06 -18.22 13.59
N LEU A 323 23.65 -16.94 13.58
CA LEU A 323 24.42 -15.83 13.06
C LEU A 323 25.02 -15.03 14.21
N TYR A 324 26.31 -14.75 14.16
CA TYR A 324 27.04 -14.01 15.19
C TYR A 324 27.74 -12.81 14.55
N SER A 325 27.83 -11.68 15.27
CA SER A 325 28.70 -10.59 14.86
C SER A 325 30.18 -11.03 14.97
N THR A 326 30.98 -10.59 14.04
CA THR A 326 32.43 -10.65 14.18
C THR A 326 32.93 -9.42 14.94
N LYS A 327 33.99 -9.57 15.72
CA LYS A 327 34.59 -8.48 16.51
C LYS A 327 35.12 -7.34 15.66
#